data_f50808923f84c441a7a00585185348d9
#
_entry.id   f50808923f84c441a7a00585185348d9
#
_cell.length_a   1.000
_cell.length_b   1.000
_cell.length_c   1.000
_cell.angle_alpha   90.00
_cell.angle_beta   90.00
_cell.angle_gamma   90.00
#
_symmetry.space_group_name_H-M   'P 1'
#
loop_
_entity.id
_entity.type
_entity.pdbx_description
1 polymer ?
#
loop_
_entity_poly.entity_id
_entity_poly.type
_entity_poly.pdbx_seq_one_letter_code
_entity_poly.pdbx_strand_id
1 'polypeptide(L)' 'MKRYRGTARRDGIENKKPRWKLKITDTETNEIVEEGSIVTLSGETAIARAHELAREWNESNSS' A
#
# COMPACT_ATOMS: atom_id res chain seq x y z
N MET A 1 -6.62 6.25 -16.33
CA MET A 1 -5.85 7.12 -15.43
C MET A 1 -5.87 6.55 -14.01
N LYS A 2 -4.72 6.51 -13.35
CA LYS A 2 -4.62 5.94 -12.01
C LYS A 2 -5.09 6.94 -10.96
N ARG A 3 -6.22 6.63 -10.34
CA ARG A 3 -6.78 7.46 -9.28
C ARG A 3 -6.21 7.10 -7.90
N TYR A 4 -5.89 5.81 -7.70
CA TYR A 4 -5.43 5.32 -6.40
C TYR A 4 -3.94 5.06 -6.42
N ARG A 5 -3.29 5.44 -5.34
CA ARG A 5 -1.84 5.29 -5.21
C ARG A 5 -1.51 4.45 -3.99
N GLY A 6 -0.67 3.44 -4.19
CA GLY A 6 -0.20 2.59 -3.10
C GLY A 6 1.16 3.04 -2.61
N THR A 7 1.33 3.11 -1.31
CA THR A 7 2.60 3.43 -0.69
C THR A 7 2.91 2.45 0.42
N ALA A 8 4.19 2.19 0.66
CA ALA A 8 4.65 1.35 1.75
C ALA A 8 5.67 2.14 2.55
N ARG A 9 5.55 2.09 3.87
CA ARG A 9 6.44 2.80 4.76
C ARG A 9 6.84 1.89 5.90
N ARG A 10 8.12 1.89 6.25
CA ARG A 10 8.60 1.11 7.36
C ARG A 10 8.00 1.63 8.66
N ASP A 11 7.41 0.73 9.45
CA ASP A 11 6.71 1.07 10.68
C ASP A 11 7.07 0.09 11.79
N GLY A 12 8.33 0.11 12.20
CA GLY A 12 8.80 -0.68 13.31
C GLY A 12 9.31 -2.05 12.94
N ILE A 13 9.42 -2.90 13.96
CA ILE A 13 9.96 -4.26 13.84
C ILE A 13 9.02 -5.21 14.57
N GLU A 14 8.76 -6.36 13.99
CA GLU A 14 7.96 -7.41 14.59
C GLU A 14 8.66 -8.75 14.37
N ASN A 15 8.91 -9.47 15.46
CA ASN A 15 9.62 -10.76 15.42
C ASN A 15 10.95 -10.67 14.67
N LYS A 16 11.74 -9.62 14.95
CA LYS A 16 13.05 -9.37 14.35
C LYS A 16 12.99 -9.07 12.85
N LYS A 17 11.81 -8.82 12.30
CA LYS A 17 11.64 -8.47 10.89
C LYS A 17 10.99 -7.10 10.76
N PRO A 18 11.35 -6.32 9.73
CA PRO A 18 10.71 -5.02 9.52
C PRO A 18 9.23 -5.18 9.24
N ARG A 19 8.43 -4.35 9.88
CA ARG A 19 7.01 -4.24 9.60
C ARG A 19 6.78 -3.03 8.70
N TRP A 20 5.99 -3.19 7.67
CA TRP A 20 5.70 -2.14 6.71
C TRP A 20 4.23 -1.80 6.74
N LYS A 21 3.93 -0.52 6.81
CA LYS A 21 2.57 -0.03 6.75
C LYS A 21 2.25 0.31 5.32
N LEU A 22 1.14 -0.22 4.82
CA LEU A 22 0.67 0.00 3.45
C LEU A 22 -0.53 0.93 3.49
N LYS A 23 -0.56 1.86 2.55
CA LYS A 23 -1.68 2.81 2.45
C LYS A 23 -2.06 2.98 0.99
N ILE A 24 -3.37 2.99 0.75
CA ILE A 24 -3.90 3.30 -0.57
C ILE A 24 -4.59 4.65 -0.46
N THR A 25 -4.15 5.60 -1.26
CA THR A 25 -4.65 6.97 -1.23
C THR A 25 -5.41 7.28 -2.50
N ASP A 26 -6.59 7.90 -2.34
CA ASP A 26 -7.33 8.46 -3.45
C ASP A 26 -6.70 9.80 -3.79
N THR A 27 -6.05 9.88 -4.95
CA THR A 27 -5.31 11.09 -5.33
C THR A 27 -6.19 12.27 -5.68
N GLU A 28 -7.47 12.05 -5.93
CA GLU A 28 -8.42 13.14 -6.20
C GLU A 28 -8.86 13.84 -4.92
N THR A 29 -9.05 13.09 -3.84
CA THR A 29 -9.53 13.62 -2.58
C THR A 29 -8.45 13.71 -1.50
N ASN A 30 -7.30 13.08 -1.73
CA ASN A 30 -6.21 12.92 -0.78
C ASN A 30 -6.61 12.15 0.48
N GLU A 31 -7.63 11.31 0.36
CA GLU A 31 -8.08 10.47 1.46
C GLU A 31 -7.46 9.08 1.38
N ILE A 32 -7.13 8.53 2.54
CA ILE A 32 -6.66 7.15 2.63
C ILE A 32 -7.88 6.24 2.62
N VAL A 33 -7.98 5.38 1.62
CA VAL A 33 -9.14 4.51 1.44
C VAL A 33 -8.91 3.10 1.96
N GLU A 34 -7.65 2.72 2.15
CA GLU A 34 -7.31 1.42 2.72
C GLU A 34 -5.97 1.50 3.42
N GLU A 35 -5.84 0.81 4.55
CA GLU A 35 -4.60 0.68 5.28
C GLU A 35 -4.39 -0.79 5.65
N GLY A 36 -3.14 -1.20 5.69
CA GLY A 36 -2.79 -2.56 6.10
C GLY A 36 -1.34 -2.58 6.56
N SER A 37 -0.88 -3.75 6.95
CA SER A 37 0.53 -3.92 7.29
C SER A 37 0.99 -5.31 6.91
N ILE A 38 2.29 -5.42 6.60
CA ILE A 38 2.91 -6.73 6.37
C ILE A 38 4.28 -6.74 7.05
N VAL A 39 4.73 -7.93 7.39
CA VAL A 39 6.06 -8.15 7.96
C VAL A 39 6.89 -8.85 6.90
N THR A 40 7.95 -8.20 6.44
CA THR A 40 8.81 -8.76 5.41
C THR A 40 10.21 -8.15 5.53
N LEU A 41 11.22 -8.93 5.16
CA LEU A 41 12.59 -8.46 5.14
C LEU A 41 12.87 -7.53 3.96
N SER A 42 12.05 -7.59 2.91
CA SER A 42 12.27 -6.83 1.69
C SER A 42 11.28 -5.66 1.56
N GLY A 43 11.83 -4.45 1.47
CA GLY A 43 11.01 -3.27 1.18
C GLY A 43 10.38 -3.33 -0.21
N GLU A 44 11.07 -3.99 -1.16
CA GLU A 44 10.53 -4.17 -2.50
C GLU A 44 9.24 -5.00 -2.48
N THR A 45 9.20 -6.04 -1.63
CA THR A 45 8.00 -6.85 -1.46
C THR A 45 6.85 -6.02 -0.91
N ALA A 46 7.13 -5.15 0.06
CA ALA A 46 6.12 -4.27 0.64
C ALA A 46 5.59 -3.29 -0.40
N ILE A 47 6.47 -2.67 -1.17
CA ILE A 47 6.10 -1.72 -2.21
C ILE A 47 5.27 -2.42 -3.30
N ALA A 48 5.70 -3.61 -3.72
CA ALA A 48 4.98 -4.38 -4.72
C ALA A 48 3.56 -4.72 -4.24
N ARG A 49 3.41 -5.08 -2.95
CA ARG A 49 2.09 -5.37 -2.40
C ARG A 49 1.20 -4.14 -2.37
N ALA A 50 1.77 -2.97 -2.01
CA ALA A 50 1.03 -1.73 -2.01
C ALA A 50 0.55 -1.37 -3.42
N HIS A 51 1.41 -1.56 -4.42
CA HIS A 51 1.05 -1.30 -5.82
C HIS A 51 -0.03 -2.26 -6.31
N GLU A 52 0.03 -3.52 -5.90
CA GLU A 52 -0.98 -4.51 -6.24
C GLU A 52 -2.35 -4.12 -5.69
N LEU A 53 -2.40 -3.69 -4.43
CA LEU A 53 -3.64 -3.24 -3.82
C LEU A 53 -4.19 -2.00 -4.52
N ALA A 54 -3.32 -1.05 -4.85
CA ALA A 54 -3.73 0.16 -5.57
C ALA A 54 -4.29 -0.20 -6.95
N ARG A 55 -3.67 -1.17 -7.62
CA ARG A 55 -4.15 -1.62 -8.91
C ARG A 55 -5.54 -2.23 -8.80
N GLU A 56 -5.78 -3.02 -7.77
CA GLU A 56 -7.11 -3.60 -7.52
C GLU A 56 -8.16 -2.50 -7.32
N TRP A 57 -7.81 -1.45 -6.58
CA TRP A 57 -8.71 -0.32 -6.40
C TRP A 57 -8.97 0.40 -7.72
N ASN A 58 -7.93 0.60 -8.53
CA ASN A 58 -8.09 1.27 -9.83
C ASN A 58 -8.96 0.45 -10.78
N GLU A 59 -8.80 -0.87 -10.78
CA GLU A 59 -9.60 -1.76 -11.61
C GLU A 59 -11.06 -1.81 -11.16
N SER A 60 -11.30 -1.87 -9.85
CA SER A 60 -12.65 -1.93 -9.30
C SER A 60 -13.43 -0.64 -9.51
N ASN A 61 -12.73 0.49 -9.60
CA ASN A 61 -13.36 1.80 -9.69
C ASN A 61 -13.18 2.49 -11.03
N SER A 62 -12.63 1.78 -12.02
CA SER A 62 -12.53 2.27 -13.38
C SER A 62 -13.76 1.80 -14.14
N SER A 63 -14.65 2.66 -14.36
CA SER A 63 -15.88 2.33 -15.12
C SER A 63 -15.87 3.00 -16.47
#